data_9221a4b38cfd5513dba95ee0c4012598
#
_entry.id   9221a4b38cfd5513dba95ee0c4012598
#
_cell.length_a   1.000
_cell.length_b   1.000
_cell.length_c   1.000
_cell.angle_alpha   90.00
_cell.angle_beta   90.00
_cell.angle_gamma   90.00
#
_symmetry.space_group_name_H-M   'P 1'
#
loop_
_entity.id
_entity.type
_entity.pdbx_description
1 polymer ?
#
loop_
_entity_poly.entity_id
_entity_poly.type
_entity_poly.pdbx_seq_one_letter_code
_entity_poly.pdbx_strand_id
1 'polypeptide(L)'
;MIERIPVEGDYGRPAEPAWRNTDWSARERDALIRGRRLRYLDTGHGDRTFVLVHGMGGRWQHWLEAIPTLAKQGRVLALDLPGFGQSESPAAGASLDGFADAAAEVVTSLGIERAVFVGHSMGGPIAVRFAARHPELAEGIVLVAGAVFQFSEVLGLRGVARFARERPRETAAIAMEIATAGLPAPASLRRLVVRSPALRRVFLSPYVLDPPALPADTAALIVDGAGARGVFPTVRAIGRSDPRQGLADVRCPLLSLAAEHDRIAPLADTEALDAELSGARTVVLEGSGHMPMLERPTAFNAQLVRFAEELG
;
A
#
# COMPACT_ATOMS: atom_id res chain seq x y z
N MET A 1 20.12 -10.93 1.15
CA MET A 1 19.59 -12.34 1.00
C MET A 1 18.07 -12.28 1.17
N ILE A 2 17.32 -12.79 0.21
CA ILE A 2 15.87 -12.80 0.25
C ILE A 2 15.39 -13.95 1.13
N GLU A 3 14.69 -13.62 2.21
CA GLU A 3 14.05 -14.57 3.13
C GLU A 3 12.68 -14.97 2.57
N ARG A 4 12.38 -16.27 2.46
CA ARG A 4 11.04 -16.75 2.06
C ARG A 4 10.32 -17.30 3.27
N ILE A 5 9.10 -16.82 3.48
CA ILE A 5 8.24 -17.26 4.59
C ILE A 5 7.12 -18.11 4.01
N PRO A 6 7.14 -19.42 4.24
CA PRO A 6 6.03 -20.29 3.88
C PRO A 6 4.83 -19.95 4.75
N VAL A 7 3.66 -19.79 4.14
CA VAL A 7 2.44 -19.44 4.85
C VAL A 7 1.37 -20.47 4.53
N GLU A 8 1.04 -21.28 5.51
CA GLU A 8 -0.06 -22.23 5.46
C GLU A 8 -1.29 -21.70 6.22
N GLY A 9 -2.47 -22.07 5.78
CA GLY A 9 -3.74 -21.73 6.48
C GLY A 9 -4.24 -20.32 6.19
N ASP A 10 -4.63 -19.62 7.15
CA ASP A 10 -5.30 -18.32 7.36
C ASP A 10 -5.54 -17.36 6.16
N TYR A 11 -5.72 -17.85 4.94
CA TYR A 11 -5.94 -16.99 3.76
C TYR A 11 -7.12 -16.03 3.96
N GLY A 12 -6.81 -14.74 4.06
CA GLY A 12 -7.78 -13.68 4.34
C GLY A 12 -8.47 -13.76 5.70
N ARG A 13 -8.00 -14.62 6.62
CA ARG A 13 -8.62 -14.84 7.94
C ARG A 13 -7.57 -14.84 9.04
N PRO A 14 -7.36 -13.72 9.74
CA PRO A 14 -6.55 -13.72 10.94
C PRO A 14 -7.24 -14.55 12.03
N ALA A 15 -6.46 -15.07 12.96
CA ALA A 15 -6.96 -15.84 14.11
C ALA A 15 -7.96 -15.05 14.96
N GLU A 16 -7.77 -13.71 15.03
CA GLU A 16 -8.67 -12.79 15.72
C GLU A 16 -8.99 -11.58 14.82
N PRO A 17 -10.19 -11.51 14.22
CA PRO A 17 -10.60 -10.35 13.40
C PRO A 17 -11.06 -9.19 14.31
N ALA A 18 -10.15 -8.67 15.14
CA ALA A 18 -10.43 -7.64 16.15
C ALA A 18 -11.04 -6.37 15.55
N TRP A 19 -10.71 -6.05 14.30
CA TRP A 19 -11.20 -4.84 13.63
C TRP A 19 -12.72 -4.88 13.34
N ARG A 20 -13.33 -6.07 13.21
CA ARG A 20 -14.75 -6.20 12.84
C ARG A 20 -15.70 -5.72 13.93
N ASN A 21 -15.25 -5.72 15.18
CA ASN A 21 -16.04 -5.31 16.34
C ASN A 21 -15.68 -3.92 16.87
N THR A 22 -14.79 -3.21 16.17
CA THR A 22 -14.31 -1.88 16.58
C THR A 22 -15.06 -0.78 15.80
N ASP A 23 -15.60 0.19 16.52
CA ASP A 23 -16.06 1.45 15.89
C ASP A 23 -14.86 2.33 15.54
N TRP A 24 -14.44 2.25 14.29
CA TRP A 24 -13.32 3.03 13.78
C TRP A 24 -13.67 4.48 13.51
N SER A 25 -14.96 4.82 13.37
CA SER A 25 -15.39 6.21 13.07
C SER A 25 -14.97 7.19 14.17
N ALA A 26 -14.96 6.73 15.44
CA ALA A 26 -14.49 7.51 16.56
C ALA A 26 -13.00 7.85 16.52
N ARG A 27 -12.22 7.16 15.69
CA ARG A 27 -10.78 7.34 15.50
C ARG A 27 -10.41 8.04 14.20
N GLU A 28 -11.36 8.29 13.32
CA GLU A 28 -11.13 9.08 12.11
C GLU A 28 -10.90 10.56 12.46
N ARG A 29 -9.93 11.18 11.80
CA ARG A 29 -9.52 12.57 11.97
C ARG A 29 -9.33 13.23 10.62
N ASP A 30 -9.36 14.55 10.62
CA ASP A 30 -9.02 15.38 9.47
C ASP A 30 -7.88 16.34 9.83
N ALA A 31 -6.90 16.45 8.93
CA ALA A 31 -5.89 17.50 8.97
C ALA A 31 -6.08 18.45 7.78
N LEU A 32 -5.78 19.73 7.98
CA LEU A 32 -5.76 20.70 6.89
C LEU A 32 -4.31 20.81 6.37
N ILE A 33 -4.01 20.13 5.28
CA ILE A 33 -2.69 20.09 4.66
C ILE A 33 -2.71 20.92 3.38
N ARG A 34 -1.91 21.98 3.34
CA ARG A 34 -1.85 22.94 2.21
C ARG A 34 -3.23 23.45 1.78
N GLY A 35 -4.10 23.72 2.75
CA GLY A 35 -5.46 24.20 2.52
C GLY A 35 -6.43 23.13 1.99
N ARG A 36 -6.08 21.86 2.07
CA ARG A 36 -6.93 20.72 1.67
C ARG A 36 -7.12 19.76 2.82
N ARG A 37 -8.31 19.21 2.94
CA ARG A 37 -8.63 18.21 3.96
C ARG A 37 -8.00 16.88 3.61
N LEU A 38 -7.21 16.34 4.55
CA LEU A 38 -6.65 15.00 4.52
C LEU A 38 -7.27 14.19 5.65
N ARG A 39 -7.97 13.11 5.30
CA ARG A 39 -8.55 12.13 6.23
C ARG A 39 -7.50 11.11 6.65
N TYR A 40 -7.49 10.76 7.93
CA TYR A 40 -6.67 9.68 8.47
C TYR A 40 -7.35 9.02 9.66
N LEU A 41 -6.96 7.77 9.93
CA LEU A 41 -7.25 7.09 11.18
C LEU A 41 -6.09 7.35 12.15
N ASP A 42 -6.40 7.53 13.43
CA ASP A 42 -5.43 7.71 14.50
C ASP A 42 -5.80 6.86 15.72
N THR A 43 -4.94 5.92 16.10
CA THR A 43 -5.18 5.08 17.29
C THR A 43 -4.88 5.77 18.60
N GLY A 44 -4.29 6.97 18.58
CA GLY A 44 -4.11 7.84 19.73
C GLY A 44 -2.67 8.01 20.16
N HIS A 45 -2.11 7.13 20.98
CA HIS A 45 -0.80 7.30 21.62
C HIS A 45 0.02 6.01 21.57
N GLY A 46 1.31 6.15 21.82
CA GLY A 46 2.33 5.10 21.85
C GLY A 46 3.69 5.72 21.64
N ASP A 47 4.74 5.06 22.12
CA ASP A 47 6.12 5.57 22.05
C ASP A 47 6.66 5.58 20.61
N ARG A 48 6.25 4.62 19.78
CA ARG A 48 6.54 4.56 18.35
C ARG A 48 5.32 4.92 17.53
N THR A 49 5.52 5.55 16.39
CA THR A 49 4.44 5.84 15.44
C THR A 49 4.63 5.07 14.13
N PHE A 50 3.55 4.43 13.67
CA PHE A 50 3.46 3.81 12.35
C PHE A 50 2.59 4.66 11.43
N VAL A 51 3.10 5.04 10.27
CA VAL A 51 2.35 5.75 9.23
C VAL A 51 2.07 4.79 8.09
N LEU A 52 0.80 4.44 7.88
CA LEU A 52 0.37 3.45 6.90
C LEU A 52 -0.21 4.15 5.67
N VAL A 53 0.35 3.88 4.50
CA VAL A 53 -0.01 4.50 3.23
C VAL A 53 -0.39 3.46 2.20
N HIS A 54 -1.62 3.57 1.71
CA HIS A 54 -2.22 2.64 0.76
C HIS A 54 -1.67 2.78 -0.67
N GLY A 55 -1.95 1.78 -1.52
CA GLY A 55 -1.68 1.77 -2.94
C GLY A 55 -2.72 2.54 -3.78
N MET A 56 -2.64 2.40 -5.10
CA MET A 56 -3.57 3.02 -6.04
C MET A 56 -5.01 2.52 -5.80
N GLY A 57 -5.98 3.44 -5.83
CA GLY A 57 -7.37 3.11 -5.54
C GLY A 57 -7.65 2.70 -4.09
N GLY A 58 -6.64 2.74 -3.22
CA GLY A 58 -6.76 2.37 -1.82
C GLY A 58 -7.34 3.46 -0.93
N ARG A 59 -7.43 3.13 0.33
CA ARG A 59 -7.85 3.97 1.44
C ARG A 59 -7.34 3.39 2.75
N TRP A 60 -7.42 4.12 3.86
CA TRP A 60 -6.90 3.69 5.14
C TRP A 60 -7.43 2.31 5.60
N GLN A 61 -8.65 1.95 5.20
CA GLN A 61 -9.26 0.66 5.54
C GLN A 61 -8.54 -0.56 4.95
N HIS A 62 -7.64 -0.39 3.96
CA HIS A 62 -6.80 -1.49 3.48
C HIS A 62 -5.88 -2.04 4.58
N TRP A 63 -5.69 -1.28 5.67
CA TRP A 63 -4.83 -1.63 6.79
C TRP A 63 -5.57 -2.22 7.99
N LEU A 64 -6.90 -2.46 7.89
CA LEU A 64 -7.71 -2.92 9.01
C LEU A 64 -7.21 -4.21 9.65
N GLU A 65 -6.62 -5.13 8.88
CA GLU A 65 -6.03 -6.37 9.42
C GLU A 65 -4.68 -6.12 10.15
N ALA A 66 -3.99 -5.01 9.86
CA ALA A 66 -2.70 -4.68 10.48
C ALA A 66 -2.85 -3.74 11.70
N ILE A 67 -3.80 -2.81 11.64
CA ILE A 67 -3.96 -1.76 12.66
C ILE A 67 -4.06 -2.32 14.09
N PRO A 68 -4.88 -3.33 14.41
CA PRO A 68 -4.99 -3.83 15.79
C PRO A 68 -3.69 -4.42 16.34
N THR A 69 -2.88 -5.04 15.48
CA THR A 69 -1.58 -5.60 15.86
C THR A 69 -0.56 -4.50 16.10
N LEU A 70 -0.46 -3.55 15.17
CA LEU A 70 0.47 -2.43 15.29
C LEU A 70 0.10 -1.47 16.43
N ALA A 71 -1.20 -1.32 16.74
CA ALA A 71 -1.65 -0.51 17.87
C ALA A 71 -1.22 -1.07 19.24
N LYS A 72 -0.79 -2.32 19.33
CA LYS A 72 -0.15 -2.90 20.52
C LYS A 72 1.35 -2.55 20.60
N GLN A 73 1.95 -2.12 19.49
CA GLN A 73 3.37 -1.75 19.39
C GLN A 73 3.58 -0.23 19.42
N GLY A 74 2.53 0.56 19.21
CA GLY A 74 2.64 2.02 19.18
C GLY A 74 1.41 2.70 18.60
N ARG A 75 1.53 4.00 18.31
CA ARG A 75 0.50 4.80 17.65
C ARG A 75 0.44 4.45 16.15
N VAL A 76 -0.76 4.30 15.61
CA VAL A 76 -0.95 4.04 14.18
C VAL A 76 -1.70 5.22 13.54
N LEU A 77 -1.12 5.77 12.49
CA LEU A 77 -1.74 6.73 11.58
C LEU A 77 -1.95 6.05 10.23
N ALA A 78 -3.17 5.79 9.80
CA ALA A 78 -3.45 5.25 8.48
C ALA A 78 -4.11 6.34 7.62
N LEU A 79 -3.43 6.73 6.53
CA LEU A 79 -3.80 7.91 5.75
C LEU A 79 -4.68 7.53 4.56
N ASP A 80 -5.66 8.36 4.25
CA ASP A 80 -6.20 8.49 2.91
C ASP A 80 -5.33 9.50 2.16
N LEU A 81 -4.56 9.06 1.18
CA LEU A 81 -3.73 9.97 0.38
C LEU A 81 -4.56 11.04 -0.32
N PRO A 82 -4.00 12.23 -0.61
CA PRO A 82 -4.72 13.29 -1.33
C PRO A 82 -5.33 12.79 -2.65
N GLY A 83 -6.66 12.93 -2.78
CA GLY A 83 -7.44 12.44 -3.92
C GLY A 83 -8.00 11.03 -3.78
N PHE A 84 -7.69 10.33 -2.68
CA PHE A 84 -8.17 8.99 -2.37
C PHE A 84 -9.04 8.97 -1.10
N GLY A 85 -9.80 7.89 -0.93
CA GLY A 85 -10.69 7.73 0.21
C GLY A 85 -11.59 8.93 0.42
N GLN A 86 -11.50 9.54 1.59
CA GLN A 86 -12.24 10.75 1.94
C GLN A 86 -11.37 12.03 1.90
N SER A 87 -10.12 11.94 1.48
CA SER A 87 -9.25 13.10 1.32
C SER A 87 -9.59 13.91 0.06
N GLU A 88 -9.42 15.23 0.14
CA GLU A 88 -9.55 16.10 -1.03
C GLU A 88 -8.38 15.96 -1.99
N SER A 89 -8.62 16.26 -3.26
CA SER A 89 -7.56 16.26 -4.28
C SER A 89 -6.55 17.38 -4.02
N PRO A 90 -5.24 17.13 -4.25
CA PRO A 90 -4.21 18.14 -4.02
C PRO A 90 -4.35 19.31 -5.01
N ALA A 91 -4.18 20.55 -4.52
CA ALA A 91 -4.33 21.75 -5.36
C ALA A 91 -3.25 21.82 -6.47
N ALA A 92 -2.03 21.39 -6.18
CA ALA A 92 -0.90 21.38 -7.12
C ALA A 92 -0.90 20.17 -8.08
N GLY A 93 -1.93 19.32 -8.04
CA GLY A 93 -1.96 18.05 -8.77
C GLY A 93 -1.25 16.91 -8.03
N ALA A 94 -1.43 15.67 -8.54
CA ALA A 94 -0.83 14.49 -7.95
C ALA A 94 0.66 14.38 -8.30
N SER A 95 1.49 14.07 -7.31
CA SER A 95 2.89 13.65 -7.46
C SER A 95 3.31 12.78 -6.29
N LEU A 96 4.26 11.87 -6.51
CA LEU A 96 4.75 10.99 -5.43
C LEU A 96 5.45 11.81 -4.32
N ASP A 97 6.23 12.83 -4.71
CA ASP A 97 6.84 13.76 -3.77
C ASP A 97 5.79 14.53 -2.96
N GLY A 98 4.74 15.02 -3.63
CA GLY A 98 3.65 15.72 -2.95
C GLY A 98 2.86 14.84 -1.97
N PHE A 99 2.74 13.54 -2.23
CA PHE A 99 2.14 12.60 -1.28
C PHE A 99 3.06 12.33 -0.09
N ALA A 100 4.37 12.20 -0.31
CA ALA A 100 5.35 12.06 0.75
C ALA A 100 5.38 13.31 1.66
N ASP A 101 5.40 14.49 1.06
CA ASP A 101 5.36 15.77 1.79
C ASP A 101 4.04 15.93 2.57
N ALA A 102 2.90 15.56 1.99
CA ALA A 102 1.62 15.63 2.71
C ALA A 102 1.59 14.70 3.93
N ALA A 103 2.17 13.50 3.83
CA ALA A 103 2.31 12.60 4.96
C ALA A 103 3.25 13.17 6.04
N ALA A 104 4.38 13.77 5.65
CA ALA A 104 5.31 14.44 6.55
C ALA A 104 4.63 15.62 7.29
N GLU A 105 3.83 16.41 6.58
CA GLU A 105 3.07 17.51 7.18
C GLU A 105 2.02 17.00 8.21
N VAL A 106 1.36 15.86 7.96
CA VAL A 106 0.49 15.22 8.98
C VAL A 106 1.30 14.84 10.20
N VAL A 107 2.42 14.14 10.02
CA VAL A 107 3.31 13.67 11.11
C VAL A 107 3.77 14.85 11.96
N THR A 108 4.30 15.89 11.33
CA THR A 108 4.81 17.09 12.04
C THR A 108 3.70 17.89 12.72
N SER A 109 2.52 18.00 12.10
CA SER A 109 1.37 18.72 12.69
C SER A 109 0.87 18.06 13.99
N LEU A 110 1.15 16.77 14.17
CA LEU A 110 0.81 15.99 15.35
C LEU A 110 1.93 15.94 16.40
N GLY A 111 3.03 16.70 16.17
CA GLY A 111 4.19 16.73 17.06
C GLY A 111 4.99 15.43 17.09
N ILE A 112 4.89 14.60 16.05
CA ILE A 112 5.60 13.33 15.95
C ILE A 112 6.99 13.60 15.38
N GLU A 113 8.02 13.21 16.12
CA GLU A 113 9.42 13.45 15.76
C GLU A 113 9.94 12.41 14.76
N ARG A 114 9.53 11.14 14.92
CA ARG A 114 9.95 10.03 14.04
C ARG A 114 8.83 9.01 13.87
N ALA A 115 8.81 8.35 12.72
CA ALA A 115 7.82 7.32 12.39
C ALA A 115 8.38 6.21 11.51
N VAL A 116 7.83 5.01 11.69
CA VAL A 116 7.99 3.90 10.74
C VAL A 116 6.95 4.07 9.64
N PHE A 117 7.40 4.29 8.41
CA PHE A 117 6.52 4.52 7.27
C PHE A 117 6.28 3.22 6.48
N VAL A 118 5.04 2.78 6.40
CA VAL A 118 4.65 1.53 5.74
C VAL A 118 3.84 1.86 4.49
N GLY A 119 4.39 1.59 3.32
CA GLY A 119 3.76 1.91 2.04
C GLY A 119 3.44 0.67 1.20
N HIS A 120 2.16 0.49 0.84
CA HIS A 120 1.72 -0.57 -0.04
C HIS A 120 1.71 -0.14 -1.50
N SER A 121 2.23 -0.96 -2.41
CA SER A 121 2.19 -0.73 -3.86
C SER A 121 2.74 0.66 -4.21
N MET A 122 1.95 1.56 -4.79
CA MET A 122 2.28 2.97 -4.99
C MET A 122 2.81 3.66 -3.70
N GLY A 123 2.37 3.21 -2.53
CA GLY A 123 2.89 3.67 -1.24
C GLY A 123 4.37 3.36 -1.02
N GLY A 124 4.93 2.35 -1.71
CA GLY A 124 6.36 2.01 -1.64
C GLY A 124 7.27 3.15 -2.13
N PRO A 125 7.18 3.58 -3.39
CA PRO A 125 7.93 4.76 -3.85
C PRO A 125 7.60 6.04 -3.09
N ILE A 126 6.41 6.18 -2.49
CA ILE A 126 6.10 7.30 -1.58
C ILE A 126 6.92 7.16 -0.29
N ALA A 127 7.05 5.95 0.28
CA ALA A 127 7.87 5.69 1.46
C ALA A 127 9.35 6.01 1.22
N VAL A 128 9.88 5.64 0.05
CA VAL A 128 11.25 5.99 -0.37
C VAL A 128 11.43 7.51 -0.42
N ARG A 129 10.51 8.22 -1.05
CA ARG A 129 10.55 9.70 -1.11
C ARG A 129 10.39 10.36 0.25
N PHE A 130 9.55 9.79 1.11
CA PHE A 130 9.42 10.26 2.51
C PHE A 130 10.78 10.19 3.22
N ALA A 131 11.44 9.03 3.19
CA ALA A 131 12.73 8.84 3.85
C ALA A 131 13.85 9.70 3.23
N ALA A 132 13.85 9.88 1.92
CA ALA A 132 14.85 10.69 1.23
C ALA A 132 14.68 12.20 1.45
N ARG A 133 13.44 12.69 1.55
CA ARG A 133 13.11 14.11 1.67
C ARG A 133 12.97 14.59 3.10
N HIS A 134 12.60 13.69 4.00
CA HIS A 134 12.36 13.95 5.42
C HIS A 134 13.12 12.93 6.30
N PRO A 135 14.46 12.80 6.14
CA PRO A 135 15.25 11.78 6.83
C PRO A 135 15.19 11.90 8.36
N GLU A 136 14.94 13.10 8.86
CA GLU A 136 14.76 13.37 10.30
C GLU A 136 13.48 12.72 10.86
N LEU A 137 12.43 12.56 10.05
CA LEU A 137 11.17 11.92 10.42
C LEU A 137 11.17 10.40 10.22
N ALA A 138 12.09 9.87 9.40
CA ALA A 138 12.10 8.46 9.04
C ALA A 138 12.85 7.63 10.09
N GLU A 139 12.14 6.86 10.93
CA GLU A 139 12.71 5.85 11.82
C GLU A 139 13.06 4.57 11.03
N GLY A 140 12.21 4.18 10.12
CA GLY A 140 12.39 3.08 9.18
C GLY A 140 11.30 3.11 8.12
N ILE A 141 11.49 2.39 7.01
CA ILE A 141 10.48 2.27 5.97
C ILE A 141 10.20 0.81 5.63
N VAL A 142 8.95 0.52 5.31
CA VAL A 142 8.50 -0.80 4.85
C VAL A 142 7.81 -0.65 3.50
N LEU A 143 8.32 -1.36 2.50
CA LEU A 143 7.75 -1.42 1.17
C LEU A 143 6.93 -2.71 1.03
N VAL A 144 5.61 -2.61 1.05
CA VAL A 144 4.71 -3.76 0.95
C VAL A 144 4.27 -3.91 -0.51
N ALA A 145 4.72 -4.96 -1.20
CA ALA A 145 4.49 -5.09 -2.65
C ALA A 145 4.81 -3.77 -3.39
N GLY A 146 5.84 -3.07 -2.91
CA GLY A 146 6.12 -1.67 -3.23
C GLY A 146 7.28 -1.46 -4.18
N ALA A 147 7.93 -2.53 -4.66
CA ALA A 147 8.89 -2.47 -5.75
C ALA A 147 8.14 -2.42 -7.10
N VAL A 148 7.68 -1.22 -7.49
CA VAL A 148 6.79 -1.03 -8.66
C VAL A 148 7.52 -0.48 -9.87
N PHE A 149 8.71 -0.99 -10.17
CA PHE A 149 9.53 -0.52 -11.30
C PHE A 149 8.85 -0.77 -12.63
N GLN A 150 8.32 -1.97 -12.84
CA GLN A 150 7.59 -2.31 -14.06
C GLN A 150 6.36 -1.43 -14.27
N PHE A 151 5.64 -1.11 -13.21
CA PHE A 151 4.46 -0.25 -13.31
C PHE A 151 4.81 1.11 -13.94
N SER A 152 5.91 1.73 -13.49
CA SER A 152 6.39 2.99 -14.04
C SER A 152 6.87 2.84 -15.48
N GLU A 153 7.56 1.75 -15.81
CA GLU A 153 8.03 1.47 -17.17
C GLU A 153 6.87 1.23 -18.14
N VAL A 154 5.83 0.48 -17.73
CA VAL A 154 4.62 0.26 -18.54
C VAL A 154 3.92 1.57 -18.86
N LEU A 155 3.81 2.47 -17.89
CA LEU A 155 3.15 3.78 -18.07
C LEU A 155 3.97 4.78 -18.88
N GLY A 156 5.27 4.53 -19.11
CA GLY A 156 6.13 5.36 -19.97
C GLY A 156 5.70 5.30 -21.44
N LEU A 157 5.94 6.40 -22.18
CA LEU A 157 5.48 6.60 -23.56
C LEU A 157 5.81 5.46 -24.55
N ARG A 158 6.86 4.68 -24.30
CA ARG A 158 7.28 3.54 -25.13
C ARG A 158 7.06 2.19 -24.46
N GLY A 159 6.63 2.19 -23.21
CA GLY A 159 6.52 0.97 -22.38
C GLY A 159 5.32 0.10 -22.76
N VAL A 160 4.13 0.68 -22.91
CA VAL A 160 2.88 -0.07 -23.09
C VAL A 160 2.96 -1.08 -24.23
N ALA A 161 3.41 -0.68 -25.44
CA ALA A 161 3.47 -1.56 -26.59
C ALA A 161 4.52 -2.68 -26.45
N ARG A 162 5.67 -2.36 -25.84
CA ARG A 162 6.74 -3.33 -25.56
C ARG A 162 6.27 -4.36 -24.55
N PHE A 163 5.76 -3.90 -23.40
CA PHE A 163 5.30 -4.78 -22.31
C PHE A 163 4.10 -5.62 -22.70
N ALA A 164 3.14 -5.07 -23.46
CA ALA A 164 2.00 -5.83 -23.96
C ALA A 164 2.44 -7.03 -24.83
N ARG A 165 3.58 -6.94 -25.47
CA ARG A 165 4.14 -8.03 -26.29
C ARG A 165 5.02 -8.99 -25.47
N GLU A 166 5.84 -8.47 -24.56
CA GLU A 166 6.81 -9.25 -23.78
C GLU A 166 6.18 -9.88 -22.53
N ARG A 167 5.26 -9.15 -21.88
CA ARG A 167 4.61 -9.51 -20.60
C ARG A 167 3.11 -9.19 -20.62
N PRO A 168 2.32 -9.89 -21.46
CA PRO A 168 0.90 -9.56 -21.68
C PRO A 168 0.04 -9.72 -20.42
N ARG A 169 0.37 -10.67 -19.54
CA ARG A 169 -0.41 -10.93 -18.32
C ARG A 169 -0.25 -9.81 -17.30
N GLU A 170 0.97 -9.34 -17.07
CA GLU A 170 1.29 -8.24 -16.16
C GLU A 170 0.72 -6.92 -16.70
N THR A 171 0.85 -6.67 -18.00
CA THR A 171 0.26 -5.50 -18.66
C THR A 171 -1.28 -5.50 -18.50
N ALA A 172 -1.91 -6.66 -18.66
CA ALA A 172 -3.36 -6.79 -18.46
C ALA A 172 -3.76 -6.59 -17.00
N ALA A 173 -2.95 -7.05 -16.04
CA ALA A 173 -3.18 -6.84 -14.61
C ALA A 173 -3.12 -5.34 -14.25
N ILE A 174 -2.09 -4.63 -14.70
CA ILE A 174 -1.94 -3.17 -14.50
C ILE A 174 -3.11 -2.41 -15.16
N ALA A 175 -3.49 -2.76 -16.39
CA ALA A 175 -4.61 -2.11 -17.06
C ALA A 175 -5.95 -2.36 -16.31
N MET A 176 -6.16 -3.57 -15.81
CA MET A 176 -7.33 -3.92 -15.00
C MET A 176 -7.33 -3.17 -13.67
N GLU A 177 -6.19 -3.05 -13.01
CA GLU A 177 -6.04 -2.27 -11.78
C GLU A 177 -6.45 -0.81 -12.02
N ILE A 178 -5.87 -0.15 -13.03
CA ILE A 178 -6.19 1.24 -13.36
C ILE A 178 -7.70 1.40 -13.66
N ALA A 179 -8.28 0.47 -14.41
CA ALA A 179 -9.69 0.51 -14.75
C ALA A 179 -10.59 0.31 -13.53
N THR A 180 -10.33 -0.71 -12.71
CA THR A 180 -11.15 -1.04 -11.53
C THR A 180 -10.99 -0.01 -10.41
N ALA A 181 -9.78 0.53 -10.21
CA ALA A 181 -9.54 1.57 -9.22
C ALA A 181 -10.04 2.95 -9.68
N GLY A 182 -9.91 3.30 -10.97
CA GLY A 182 -10.18 4.65 -11.48
C GLY A 182 -11.61 4.87 -11.98
N LEU A 183 -12.31 3.82 -12.40
CA LEU A 183 -13.68 3.95 -12.90
C LEU A 183 -14.69 3.76 -11.77
N PRO A 184 -15.65 4.68 -11.61
CA PRO A 184 -16.67 4.56 -10.59
C PRO A 184 -17.58 3.37 -10.88
N ALA A 185 -17.80 2.53 -9.87
CA ALA A 185 -18.72 1.41 -9.94
C ALA A 185 -19.94 1.66 -9.05
N PRO A 186 -21.18 1.46 -9.56
CA PRO A 186 -22.40 1.57 -8.76
C PRO A 186 -22.34 0.66 -7.53
N ALA A 187 -22.90 1.09 -6.40
CA ALA A 187 -22.89 0.32 -5.16
C ALA A 187 -23.54 -1.08 -5.31
N SER A 188 -24.54 -1.20 -6.20
CA SER A 188 -25.16 -2.50 -6.54
C SER A 188 -24.16 -3.46 -7.20
N LEU A 189 -23.35 -2.96 -8.14
CA LEU A 189 -22.31 -3.78 -8.79
C LEU A 189 -21.21 -4.17 -7.81
N ARG A 190 -20.75 -3.25 -6.97
CA ARG A 190 -19.75 -3.55 -5.92
C ARG A 190 -20.25 -4.64 -4.99
N ARG A 191 -21.49 -4.53 -4.49
CA ARG A 191 -22.11 -5.58 -3.66
C ARG A 191 -22.23 -6.92 -4.38
N LEU A 192 -22.56 -6.90 -5.67
CA LEU A 192 -22.64 -8.12 -6.48
C LEU A 192 -21.25 -8.78 -6.63
N VAL A 193 -20.22 -8.00 -6.92
CA VAL A 193 -18.82 -8.51 -6.99
C VAL A 193 -18.43 -9.16 -5.66
N VAL A 194 -18.65 -8.48 -4.53
CA VAL A 194 -18.32 -9.00 -3.19
C VAL A 194 -19.03 -10.32 -2.89
N ARG A 195 -20.29 -10.46 -3.27
CA ARG A 195 -21.11 -11.66 -2.97
C ARG A 195 -20.85 -12.84 -3.91
N SER A 196 -20.40 -12.59 -5.13
CA SER A 196 -20.22 -13.62 -6.15
C SER A 196 -18.76 -14.09 -6.25
N PRO A 197 -18.44 -15.34 -5.89
CA PRO A 197 -17.08 -15.88 -6.06
C PRO A 197 -16.58 -15.79 -7.51
N ALA A 198 -17.47 -15.97 -8.51
CA ALA A 198 -17.12 -15.86 -9.91
C ALA A 198 -16.74 -14.43 -10.31
N LEU A 199 -17.50 -13.43 -9.86
CA LEU A 199 -17.17 -12.03 -10.13
C LEU A 199 -15.91 -11.58 -9.36
N ARG A 200 -15.72 -12.04 -8.11
CA ARG A 200 -14.45 -11.82 -7.41
C ARG A 200 -13.27 -12.35 -8.22
N ARG A 201 -13.37 -13.57 -8.77
CA ARG A 201 -12.32 -14.14 -9.63
C ARG A 201 -12.03 -13.26 -10.84
N VAL A 202 -13.02 -12.65 -11.45
CA VAL A 202 -12.84 -11.76 -12.62
C VAL A 202 -12.19 -10.44 -12.19
N PHE A 203 -12.74 -9.76 -11.18
CA PHE A 203 -12.36 -8.38 -10.86
C PHE A 203 -11.20 -8.25 -9.86
N LEU A 204 -10.97 -9.26 -9.01
CA LEU A 204 -9.93 -9.20 -7.97
C LEU A 204 -8.69 -10.05 -8.28
N SER A 205 -8.68 -10.82 -9.39
CA SER A 205 -7.51 -11.64 -9.75
C SER A 205 -6.21 -10.88 -10.00
N PRO A 206 -6.19 -9.58 -10.35
CA PRO A 206 -4.93 -8.84 -10.37
C PRO A 206 -4.36 -8.57 -8.98
N TYR A 207 -5.23 -8.44 -7.97
CA TYR A 207 -4.86 -7.98 -6.63
C TYR A 207 -4.55 -9.13 -5.67
N VAL A 208 -5.25 -10.24 -5.78
CA VAL A 208 -5.14 -11.34 -4.82
C VAL A 208 -4.99 -12.68 -5.51
N LEU A 209 -4.34 -13.63 -4.84
CA LEU A 209 -4.05 -14.96 -5.38
C LEU A 209 -5.30 -15.79 -5.60
N ASP A 210 -6.16 -15.90 -4.58
CA ASP A 210 -7.42 -16.66 -4.64
C ASP A 210 -8.63 -15.80 -4.25
N PRO A 211 -9.15 -15.00 -5.21
CA PRO A 211 -10.29 -14.13 -4.95
C PRO A 211 -11.56 -14.82 -4.43
N PRO A 212 -11.93 -16.03 -4.89
CA PRO A 212 -13.05 -16.79 -4.33
C PRO A 212 -12.90 -17.15 -2.86
N ALA A 213 -11.69 -17.50 -2.41
CA ALA A 213 -11.42 -17.89 -1.04
C ALA A 213 -11.39 -16.70 -0.05
N LEU A 214 -11.14 -15.47 -0.57
CA LEU A 214 -11.09 -14.29 0.26
C LEU A 214 -12.45 -14.04 0.95
N PRO A 215 -12.54 -13.78 2.27
CA PRO A 215 -13.77 -13.42 2.94
C PRO A 215 -14.47 -12.23 2.27
N ALA A 216 -15.81 -12.23 2.28
CA ALA A 216 -16.59 -11.21 1.57
C ALA A 216 -16.35 -9.79 2.13
N ASP A 217 -16.21 -9.65 3.43
CA ASP A 217 -15.90 -8.40 4.11
C ASP A 217 -14.48 -7.88 3.76
N THR A 218 -13.48 -8.78 3.69
CA THR A 218 -12.14 -8.45 3.22
C THR A 218 -12.15 -8.07 1.74
N ALA A 219 -12.88 -8.79 0.89
CA ALA A 219 -13.07 -8.42 -0.51
C ALA A 219 -13.72 -7.04 -0.69
N ALA A 220 -14.64 -6.67 0.21
CA ALA A 220 -15.28 -5.36 0.20
C ALA A 220 -14.27 -4.21 0.43
N LEU A 221 -13.24 -4.41 1.24
CA LEU A 221 -12.19 -3.41 1.46
C LEU A 221 -11.52 -3.01 0.14
N ILE A 222 -11.26 -3.98 -0.75
CA ILE A 222 -10.64 -3.74 -2.05
C ILE A 222 -11.62 -3.04 -3.00
N VAL A 223 -12.84 -3.60 -3.11
CA VAL A 223 -13.86 -3.13 -4.08
C VAL A 223 -14.35 -1.72 -3.76
N ASP A 224 -14.40 -1.36 -2.49
CA ASP A 224 -14.89 -0.05 -2.05
C ASP A 224 -13.95 1.13 -2.38
N GLY A 225 -12.72 0.85 -2.78
CA GLY A 225 -11.79 1.86 -3.29
C GLY A 225 -12.04 2.28 -4.75
N ALA A 226 -12.93 1.58 -5.46
CA ALA A 226 -13.19 1.83 -6.88
C ALA A 226 -13.72 3.26 -7.15
N GLY A 227 -13.21 3.89 -8.21
CA GLY A 227 -13.61 5.22 -8.65
C GLY A 227 -12.93 6.37 -7.89
N ALA A 228 -11.80 6.13 -7.26
CA ALA A 228 -11.05 7.18 -6.58
C ALA A 228 -10.56 8.25 -7.58
N ARG A 229 -10.86 9.52 -7.27
CA ARG A 229 -10.55 10.68 -8.14
C ARG A 229 -9.06 10.85 -8.41
N GLY A 230 -8.22 10.39 -7.48
CA GLY A 230 -6.76 10.48 -7.56
C GLY A 230 -6.12 9.51 -8.55
N VAL A 231 -6.81 8.46 -9.02
CA VAL A 231 -6.19 7.39 -9.82
C VAL A 231 -5.56 7.92 -11.11
N PHE A 232 -6.34 8.52 -12.00
CA PHE A 232 -5.82 8.97 -13.30
C PHE A 232 -4.76 10.07 -13.20
N PRO A 233 -4.91 11.12 -12.33
CA PRO A 233 -3.82 12.06 -12.08
C PRO A 233 -2.55 11.39 -11.57
N THR A 234 -2.67 10.38 -10.71
CA THR A 234 -1.52 9.66 -10.15
C THR A 234 -0.85 8.74 -11.19
N VAL A 235 -1.63 8.00 -11.99
CA VAL A 235 -1.11 7.22 -13.13
C VAL A 235 -0.24 8.10 -14.03
N ARG A 236 -0.73 9.30 -14.37
CA ARG A 236 0.03 10.28 -15.16
C ARG A 236 1.31 10.75 -14.44
N ALA A 237 1.26 10.94 -13.12
CA ALA A 237 2.41 11.35 -12.33
C ALA A 237 3.47 10.25 -12.27
N ILE A 238 3.07 9.00 -12.04
CA ILE A 238 3.98 7.84 -12.01
C ILE A 238 4.67 7.66 -13.37
N GLY A 239 3.92 7.72 -14.47
CA GLY A 239 4.50 7.57 -15.82
C GLY A 239 5.49 8.67 -16.22
N ARG A 240 5.64 9.72 -15.41
CA ARG A 240 6.59 10.84 -15.59
C ARG A 240 7.68 10.87 -14.53
N SER A 241 7.57 10.05 -13.49
CA SER A 241 8.55 9.99 -12.40
C SER A 241 9.57 8.89 -12.64
N ASP A 242 10.78 9.09 -12.14
CA ASP A 242 11.74 8.02 -12.00
C ASP A 242 11.35 7.17 -10.79
N PRO A 243 11.08 5.86 -10.96
CA PRO A 243 10.74 4.97 -9.86
C PRO A 243 11.87 4.80 -8.84
N ARG A 244 13.12 5.06 -9.25
CA ARG A 244 14.32 4.95 -8.42
C ARG A 244 14.68 6.25 -7.69
N GLN A 245 13.98 7.34 -7.99
CA GLN A 245 14.24 8.63 -7.37
C GLN A 245 14.20 8.55 -5.85
N GLY A 246 15.28 8.94 -5.19
CA GLY A 246 15.44 8.95 -3.73
C GLY A 246 15.96 7.65 -3.12
N LEU A 247 16.07 6.54 -3.87
CA LEU A 247 16.59 5.27 -3.31
C LEU A 247 18.00 5.44 -2.71
N ALA A 248 18.89 6.12 -3.41
CA ALA A 248 20.25 6.37 -2.96
C ALA A 248 20.35 7.28 -1.72
N ASP A 249 19.29 8.01 -1.39
CA ASP A 249 19.23 8.95 -0.28
C ASP A 249 18.60 8.35 0.99
N VAL A 250 18.06 7.13 0.92
CA VAL A 250 17.50 6.41 2.09
C VAL A 250 18.63 6.07 3.05
N ARG A 251 18.48 6.51 4.31
CA ARG A 251 19.49 6.31 5.38
C ARG A 251 18.94 5.51 6.58
N CYS A 252 17.63 5.32 6.65
CA CYS A 252 17.00 4.53 7.70
C CYS A 252 16.92 3.04 7.31
N PRO A 253 16.70 2.13 8.27
CA PRO A 253 16.41 0.74 7.99
C PRO A 253 15.25 0.56 7.03
N LEU A 254 15.36 -0.42 6.13
CA LEU A 254 14.36 -0.73 5.11
C LEU A 254 14.00 -2.20 5.13
N LEU A 255 12.70 -2.49 5.20
CA LEU A 255 12.11 -3.80 4.97
C LEU A 255 11.32 -3.81 3.66
N SER A 256 11.66 -4.73 2.75
CA SER A 256 10.86 -5.02 1.55
C SER A 256 10.04 -6.29 1.78
N LEU A 257 8.72 -6.17 1.82
CA LEU A 257 7.78 -7.28 1.92
C LEU A 257 7.16 -7.53 0.55
N ALA A 258 7.65 -8.55 -0.14
CA ALA A 258 7.12 -8.98 -1.43
C ALA A 258 6.13 -10.13 -1.28
N ALA A 259 5.31 -10.33 -2.30
CA ALA A 259 4.39 -11.44 -2.41
C ALA A 259 4.78 -12.37 -3.56
N GLU A 260 4.71 -13.68 -3.34
CA GLU A 260 5.20 -14.67 -4.32
C GLU A 260 4.49 -14.62 -5.67
N HIS A 261 3.18 -14.39 -5.65
CA HIS A 261 2.33 -14.42 -6.84
C HIS A 261 1.81 -13.02 -7.26
N ASP A 262 2.56 -11.98 -6.91
CA ASP A 262 2.22 -10.62 -7.28
C ASP A 262 2.31 -10.41 -8.81
N ARG A 263 1.21 -9.94 -9.40
CA ARG A 263 1.12 -9.68 -10.85
C ARG A 263 1.30 -8.21 -11.20
N ILE A 264 1.33 -7.33 -10.19
CA ILE A 264 1.45 -5.87 -10.34
C ILE A 264 2.87 -5.43 -10.00
N ALA A 265 3.41 -5.92 -8.88
CA ALA A 265 4.79 -5.72 -8.45
C ALA A 265 5.52 -7.08 -8.36
N PRO A 266 5.93 -7.67 -9.49
CA PRO A 266 6.48 -9.02 -9.52
C PRO A 266 7.81 -9.12 -8.79
N LEU A 267 8.17 -10.34 -8.36
CA LEU A 267 9.40 -10.61 -7.62
C LEU A 267 10.66 -10.06 -8.30
N ALA A 268 10.69 -10.02 -9.63
CA ALA A 268 11.82 -9.45 -10.36
C ALA A 268 12.08 -7.97 -10.02
N ASP A 269 11.03 -7.19 -9.72
CA ASP A 269 11.18 -5.80 -9.26
C ASP A 269 11.75 -5.74 -7.85
N THR A 270 11.35 -6.67 -6.99
CA THR A 270 11.89 -6.81 -5.62
C THR A 270 13.35 -7.26 -5.64
N GLU A 271 13.71 -8.19 -6.51
CA GLU A 271 15.09 -8.64 -6.71
C GLU A 271 15.99 -7.50 -7.23
N ALA A 272 15.46 -6.68 -8.15
CA ALA A 272 16.15 -5.50 -8.64
C ALA A 272 16.36 -4.46 -7.51
N LEU A 273 15.35 -4.26 -6.66
CA LEU A 273 15.45 -3.38 -5.50
C LEU A 273 16.48 -3.88 -4.48
N ASP A 274 16.49 -5.20 -4.16
CA ASP A 274 17.44 -5.82 -3.24
C ASP A 274 18.89 -5.67 -3.73
N ALA A 275 19.10 -5.74 -5.04
CA ALA A 275 20.41 -5.54 -5.66
C ALA A 275 20.89 -4.08 -5.60
N GLU A 276 19.98 -3.10 -5.63
CA GLU A 276 20.30 -1.67 -5.59
C GLU A 276 20.48 -1.14 -4.15
N LEU A 277 19.82 -1.75 -3.16
CA LEU A 277 19.83 -1.31 -1.76
C LEU A 277 20.65 -2.26 -0.88
N SER A 278 21.93 -1.95 -0.70
CA SER A 278 22.78 -2.65 0.26
C SER A 278 22.26 -2.40 1.70
N GLY A 279 21.88 -3.51 2.38
CA GLY A 279 21.39 -3.45 3.77
C GLY A 279 19.87 -3.47 3.92
N ALA A 280 19.10 -3.54 2.84
CA ALA A 280 17.68 -3.82 2.92
C ALA A 280 17.44 -5.27 3.36
N ARG A 281 16.46 -5.48 4.25
CA ARG A 281 15.93 -6.81 4.54
C ARG A 281 14.77 -7.07 3.58
N THR A 282 14.89 -8.15 2.81
CA THR A 282 13.85 -8.55 1.84
C THR A 282 13.20 -9.85 2.26
N VAL A 283 11.87 -9.84 2.36
CA VAL A 283 11.05 -10.99 2.74
C VAL A 283 10.00 -11.24 1.66
N VAL A 284 9.84 -12.48 1.24
CA VAL A 284 8.79 -12.93 0.34
C VAL A 284 7.77 -13.75 1.12
N LEU A 285 6.52 -13.32 1.12
CA LEU A 285 5.40 -14.07 1.69
C LEU A 285 4.85 -15.02 0.64
N GLU A 286 5.07 -16.33 0.84
CA GLU A 286 4.58 -17.36 -0.05
C GLU A 286 3.05 -17.49 0.00
N GLY A 287 2.44 -17.96 -1.08
CA GLY A 287 0.99 -18.12 -1.17
C GLY A 287 0.20 -16.82 -1.05
N SER A 288 0.75 -15.68 -1.46
CA SER A 288 0.07 -14.38 -1.48
C SER A 288 0.25 -13.67 -2.83
N GLY A 289 -0.71 -12.81 -3.16
CA GLY A 289 -0.70 -11.87 -4.29
C GLY A 289 -0.37 -10.45 -3.84
N HIS A 290 -0.84 -9.46 -4.59
CA HIS A 290 -0.49 -8.04 -4.43
C HIS A 290 -0.94 -7.41 -3.09
N MET A 291 -1.86 -8.04 -2.35
CA MET A 291 -2.39 -7.53 -1.08
C MET A 291 -2.05 -8.46 0.10
N PRO A 292 -0.76 -8.70 0.40
CA PRO A 292 -0.35 -9.66 1.42
C PRO A 292 -0.91 -9.33 2.81
N MET A 293 -1.13 -8.03 3.13
CA MET A 293 -1.75 -7.59 4.38
C MET A 293 -3.21 -8.04 4.53
N LEU A 294 -3.92 -8.33 3.43
CA LEU A 294 -5.29 -8.85 3.44
C LEU A 294 -5.35 -10.36 3.19
N GLU A 295 -4.37 -10.90 2.46
CA GLU A 295 -4.34 -12.33 2.09
C GLU A 295 -3.72 -13.20 3.17
N ARG A 296 -2.66 -12.73 3.81
CA ARG A 296 -1.87 -13.43 4.83
C ARG A 296 -1.62 -12.54 6.06
N PRO A 297 -2.68 -12.04 6.70
CA PRO A 297 -2.56 -11.00 7.74
C PRO A 297 -1.69 -11.42 8.92
N THR A 298 -1.76 -12.67 9.38
CA THR A 298 -0.95 -13.14 10.51
C THR A 298 0.54 -13.10 10.20
N ALA A 299 0.94 -13.70 9.07
CA ALA A 299 2.34 -13.73 8.66
C ALA A 299 2.85 -12.33 8.31
N PHE A 300 2.04 -11.52 7.63
CA PHE A 300 2.33 -10.13 7.31
C PHE A 300 2.59 -9.30 8.57
N ASN A 301 1.66 -9.35 9.53
CA ASN A 301 1.77 -8.61 10.78
C ASN A 301 3.00 -9.03 11.62
N ALA A 302 3.33 -10.32 11.62
CA ALA A 302 4.53 -10.81 12.31
C ALA A 302 5.81 -10.17 11.75
N GLN A 303 5.89 -9.93 10.42
CA GLN A 303 7.06 -9.27 9.82
C GLN A 303 7.12 -7.77 10.21
N LEU A 304 5.99 -7.09 10.30
CA LEU A 304 5.95 -5.69 10.76
C LEU A 304 6.37 -5.56 12.23
N VAL A 305 5.88 -6.45 13.09
CA VAL A 305 6.26 -6.47 14.52
C VAL A 305 7.76 -6.74 14.66
N ARG A 306 8.28 -7.78 13.98
CA ARG A 306 9.70 -8.10 13.99
C ARG A 306 10.56 -6.91 13.52
N PHE A 307 10.14 -6.22 12.45
CA PHE A 307 10.87 -5.05 11.97
C PHE A 307 10.85 -3.91 13.02
N ALA A 308 9.72 -3.69 13.66
CA ALA A 308 9.62 -2.70 14.73
C ALA A 308 10.53 -3.01 15.93
N GLU A 309 10.64 -4.30 16.30
CA GLU A 309 11.55 -4.76 17.36
C GLU A 309 13.04 -4.58 16.97
N GLU A 310 13.38 -4.77 15.70
CA GLU A 310 14.74 -4.59 15.17
C GLU A 310 15.20 -3.12 15.19
N LEU A 311 14.27 -2.16 15.25
CA LEU A 311 14.57 -0.73 15.34
C LEU A 311 14.91 -0.26 16.76
N GLY A 312 14.66 -1.05 17.78
CA GLY A 312 15.00 -0.80 19.18
C GLY A 312 13.87 -0.24 20.01
#